data_cfb7876e48acf2555cfd6b72fc09f370
#
_entry.id   cfb7876e48acf2555cfd6b72fc09f370
#
_cell.length_a   1.000
_cell.length_b   1.000
_cell.length_c   1.000
_cell.angle_alpha   90.00
_cell.angle_beta   90.00
_cell.angle_gamma   90.00
#
_symmetry.space_group_name_H-M   'P 1'
#
loop_
_entity.id
_entity.type
_entity.pdbx_description
1 polymer ?
#
loop_
_entity_poly.entity_id
_entity_poly.type
_entity_poly.pdbx_seq_one_letter_code
_entity_poly.pdbx_strand_id
1 'polypeptide(L)' 'KKNQQVQKKNSYEDRKEWQRIEGKIQKAESERAQIGARLHDLENLNDLAKLQEISDQLVAAEGRVQQLYDRWAELEELFA' A
#
# COMPACT_ATOMS: atom_id res chain seq x y z
N LYS A 1 12.59 -28.54 5.05
CA LYS A 1 12.49 -29.12 3.70
C LYS A 1 11.33 -28.57 2.96
N LYS A 2 10.14 -28.66 3.55
CA LYS A 2 8.97 -28.06 2.95
C LYS A 2 9.19 -26.57 2.77
N ASN A 3 9.82 -25.96 3.76
CA ASN A 3 10.07 -24.53 3.69
C ASN A 3 10.98 -24.18 2.55
N GLN A 4 11.98 -25.02 2.30
CA GLN A 4 12.89 -24.77 1.19
C GLN A 4 12.18 -24.90 -0.14
N GLN A 5 11.33 -25.90 -0.28
CA GLN A 5 10.56 -26.04 -1.52
C GLN A 5 9.62 -24.88 -1.72
N VAL A 6 8.95 -24.48 -0.65
CA VAL A 6 8.05 -23.34 -0.72
C VAL A 6 8.82 -22.08 -1.09
N GLN A 7 9.99 -21.89 -0.51
CA GLN A 7 10.82 -20.74 -0.82
C GLN A 7 11.25 -20.72 -2.27
N LYS A 8 11.66 -21.86 -2.81
CA LYS A 8 12.04 -21.93 -4.21
C LYS A 8 10.86 -21.62 -5.11
N LYS A 9 9.71 -22.15 -4.77
CA LYS A 9 8.51 -21.93 -5.55
C LYS A 9 8.08 -20.48 -5.48
N ASN A 10 8.13 -19.91 -4.29
CA ASN A 10 7.74 -18.52 -4.07
C ASN A 10 8.79 -17.55 -4.61
N SER A 11 10.03 -18.02 -4.73
CA SER A 11 11.14 -17.17 -5.10
C SER A 11 10.95 -16.51 -6.47
N TYR A 12 10.35 -17.24 -7.43
CA TYR A 12 10.10 -16.68 -8.75
C TYR A 12 9.06 -15.57 -8.68
N GLU A 13 7.95 -15.85 -8.01
CA GLU A 13 6.89 -14.87 -7.86
C GLU A 13 7.31 -13.72 -6.98
N ASP A 14 8.06 -14.02 -5.92
CA ASP A 14 8.58 -12.98 -5.05
C ASP A 14 9.53 -12.05 -5.78
N ARG A 15 10.32 -12.58 -6.69
CA ARG A 15 11.24 -11.77 -7.48
C ARG A 15 10.48 -10.83 -8.41
N LYS A 16 9.41 -11.32 -9.01
CA LYS A 16 8.56 -10.46 -9.84
C LYS A 16 7.93 -9.36 -9.01
N GLU A 17 7.46 -9.72 -7.83
CA GLU A 17 6.88 -8.74 -6.93
C GLU A 17 7.92 -7.72 -6.50
N TRP A 18 9.13 -8.18 -6.19
CA TRP A 18 10.23 -7.30 -5.79
C TRP A 18 10.52 -6.25 -6.87
N GLN A 19 10.46 -6.66 -8.12
CA GLN A 19 10.72 -5.75 -9.23
C GLN A 19 9.63 -4.70 -9.38
N ARG A 20 8.42 -4.97 -8.92
CA ARG A 20 7.26 -4.11 -9.13
C ARG A 20 6.80 -3.36 -7.90
N ILE A 21 7.30 -3.75 -6.73
CA ILE A 21 6.69 -3.25 -5.51
C ILE A 21 6.92 -1.76 -5.31
N GLU A 22 8.05 -1.23 -5.75
CA GLU A 22 8.29 0.20 -5.63
C GLU A 22 7.26 1.01 -6.42
N GLY A 23 6.92 0.53 -7.61
CA GLY A 23 5.89 1.19 -8.39
C GLY A 23 4.53 1.12 -7.72
N LYS A 24 4.23 0.00 -7.10
CA LYS A 24 2.98 -0.14 -6.36
C LYS A 24 2.94 0.80 -5.16
N ILE A 25 4.05 0.94 -4.46
CA ILE A 25 4.13 1.85 -3.33
C ILE A 25 3.92 3.28 -3.79
N GLN A 26 4.58 3.69 -4.86
CA GLN A 26 4.43 5.03 -5.38
C GLN A 26 2.99 5.32 -5.76
N LYS A 27 2.34 4.36 -6.40
CA LYS A 27 0.94 4.52 -6.79
C LYS A 27 0.04 4.64 -5.56
N ALA A 28 0.26 3.79 -4.57
CA ALA A 28 -0.54 3.82 -3.36
C ALA A 28 -0.34 5.11 -2.58
N GLU A 29 0.89 5.60 -2.53
CA GLU A 29 1.17 6.87 -1.86
C GLU A 29 0.53 8.04 -2.59
N SER A 30 0.53 7.99 -3.92
CA SER A 30 -0.14 9.01 -4.72
C SER A 30 -1.64 9.01 -4.45
N GLU A 31 -2.25 7.83 -4.40
CA GLU A 31 -3.67 7.72 -4.08
C GLU A 31 -3.97 8.27 -2.70
N ARG A 32 -3.13 7.93 -1.72
CA ARG A 32 -3.31 8.45 -0.38
C ARG A 32 -3.24 9.97 -0.35
N ALA A 33 -2.27 10.53 -1.09
CA ALA A 33 -2.11 11.97 -1.13
C ALA A 33 -3.32 12.65 -1.78
N GLN A 34 -3.87 12.05 -2.83
CA GLN A 34 -5.04 12.60 -3.50
C GLN A 34 -6.26 12.57 -2.60
N ILE A 35 -6.44 11.48 -1.86
CA ILE A 35 -7.55 11.38 -0.93
C ILE A 35 -7.39 12.38 0.21
N GLY A 36 -6.17 12.54 0.72
CA GLY A 36 -5.90 13.52 1.77
C GLY A 36 -6.19 14.94 1.31
N ALA A 37 -5.83 15.27 0.07
CA ALA A 37 -6.12 16.59 -0.48
C ALA A 37 -7.62 16.80 -0.61
N ARG A 38 -8.35 15.76 -1.02
CA ARG A 38 -9.80 15.84 -1.13
C ARG A 38 -10.46 16.05 0.23
N LEU A 39 -9.96 15.35 1.24
CA LEU A 39 -10.46 15.54 2.59
C LEU A 39 -10.24 16.97 3.06
N HIS A 40 -9.07 17.50 2.81
CA HIS A 40 -8.74 18.87 3.18
C HIS A 40 -9.70 19.86 2.53
N ASP A 41 -9.99 19.66 1.24
CA ASP A 41 -10.90 20.54 0.53
C ASP A 41 -12.31 20.48 1.10
N LEU A 42 -12.73 19.32 1.58
CA LEU A 42 -14.08 19.14 2.10
C LEU A 42 -14.26 19.65 3.52
N GLU A 43 -13.17 19.89 4.23
CA GLU A 43 -13.26 20.32 5.63
C GLU A 43 -14.05 21.60 5.80
N ASN A 44 -14.02 22.48 4.80
CA ASN A 44 -14.70 23.76 4.88
C ASN A 44 -16.15 23.71 4.43
N LEU A 45 -16.63 22.57 3.97
CA LEU A 45 -17.97 22.46 3.41
C LEU A 45 -19.01 21.98 4.41
N ASN A 46 -18.62 21.61 5.61
CA ASN A 46 -19.53 21.17 6.68
C ASN A 46 -20.43 20.00 6.28
N ASP A 47 -19.97 19.18 5.34
CA ASP A 47 -20.72 18.01 4.91
C ASP A 47 -20.15 16.80 5.66
N LEU A 48 -20.74 16.51 6.83
CA LEU A 48 -20.22 15.48 7.71
C LEU A 48 -20.23 14.10 7.08
N ALA A 49 -21.27 13.80 6.28
CA ALA A 49 -21.36 12.50 5.64
C ALA A 49 -20.23 12.30 4.65
N LYS A 50 -19.95 13.33 3.84
CA LYS A 50 -18.85 13.28 2.90
C LYS A 50 -17.50 13.21 3.59
N LEU A 51 -17.34 13.98 4.64
CA LEU A 51 -16.09 13.96 5.40
C LEU A 51 -15.83 12.58 5.97
N GLN A 52 -16.87 11.93 6.50
CA GLN A 52 -16.71 10.58 7.03
C GLN A 52 -16.33 9.60 5.94
N GLU A 53 -17.00 9.68 4.79
CA GLU A 53 -16.73 8.79 3.69
C GLU A 53 -15.28 8.92 3.21
N ILE A 54 -14.81 10.14 3.02
CA ILE A 54 -13.45 10.38 2.54
C ILE A 54 -12.44 10.02 3.62
N SER A 55 -12.76 10.27 4.87
CA SER A 55 -11.89 9.87 5.97
C SER A 55 -11.71 8.35 6.01
N ASP A 56 -12.79 7.60 5.80
CA ASP A 56 -12.70 6.15 5.74
C ASP A 56 -11.83 5.69 4.57
N GLN A 57 -11.96 6.36 3.42
CA GLN A 57 -11.12 6.06 2.27
C GLN A 57 -9.65 6.34 2.58
N LEU A 58 -9.38 7.41 3.31
CA LEU A 58 -8.00 7.73 3.67
C LEU A 58 -7.40 6.66 4.57
N VAL A 59 -8.16 6.20 5.55
CA VAL A 59 -7.69 5.13 6.44
C VAL A 59 -7.37 3.88 5.63
N ALA A 60 -8.25 3.52 4.68
CA ALA A 60 -8.01 2.36 3.83
C ALA A 60 -6.76 2.55 2.97
N ALA A 61 -6.57 3.75 2.43
CA ALA A 61 -5.39 4.03 1.60
C ALA A 61 -4.11 3.96 2.42
N GLU A 62 -4.13 4.49 3.64
CA GLU A 62 -2.99 4.42 4.53
C GLU A 62 -2.65 2.99 4.89
N GLY A 63 -3.69 2.17 5.11
CA GLY A 63 -3.48 0.75 5.38
C GLY A 63 -2.82 0.04 4.21
N ARG A 64 -3.24 0.38 2.99
CA ARG A 64 -2.65 -0.22 1.79
C ARG A 64 -1.18 0.16 1.67
N VAL A 65 -0.85 1.42 1.91
CA VAL A 65 0.54 1.86 1.87
C VAL A 65 1.36 1.09 2.90
N GLN A 66 0.84 0.96 4.11
CA GLN A 66 1.55 0.25 5.17
C GLN A 66 1.78 -1.22 4.79
N GLN A 67 0.77 -1.87 4.25
CA GLN A 67 0.89 -3.27 3.83
C GLN A 67 1.97 -3.43 2.76
N LEU A 68 2.04 -2.48 1.84
CA LEU A 68 3.04 -2.55 0.79
C LEU A 68 4.45 -2.35 1.35
N TYR A 69 4.62 -1.44 2.30
CA TYR A 69 5.92 -1.27 2.94
C TYR A 69 6.31 -2.50 3.75
N ASP A 70 5.35 -3.12 4.45
CA ASP A 70 5.63 -4.34 5.19
C ASP A 70 6.08 -5.44 4.23
N ARG A 71 5.40 -5.56 3.11
CA ARG A 71 5.77 -6.55 2.11
C ARG A 71 7.12 -6.23 1.48
N TRP A 72 7.38 -4.96 1.23
CA TRP A 72 8.66 -4.53 0.69
C TRP A 72 9.79 -4.95 1.62
N ALA A 73 9.61 -4.78 2.93
CA ALA A 73 10.63 -5.17 3.90
C ALA A 73 10.89 -6.68 3.87
N GLU A 74 9.83 -7.49 3.73
CA GLU A 74 9.99 -8.92 3.60
C GLU A 74 10.80 -9.29 2.37
N LEU A 75 10.46 -8.65 1.25
CA LEU A 75 11.15 -8.92 -0.01
C LEU A 75 12.59 -8.45 0.03
N GLU A 76 12.83 -7.35 0.72
CA GLU A 76 14.19 -6.85 0.87
C GLU A 76 15.06 -7.86 1.61
N GLU A 77 14.51 -8.53 2.62
CA GLU A 77 15.26 -9.56 3.31
C GLU A 77 15.61 -10.72 2.40
N LEU A 78 14.74 -11.00 1.41
CA LEU A 78 14.98 -12.10 0.50
C LEU A 78 15.98 -11.74 -0.60
N PHE A 79 15.97 -10.50 -1.08
CA PHE A 79 16.68 -10.16 -2.30
C PHE A 79 17.73 -9.05 -2.14
N ALA A 80 17.75 -8.38 -1.04
CA ALA A 80 18.76 -7.32 -0.81
C ALA A 80 19.90 -7.77 0.13
#